data_6ff07ee9ec30048762561e704ebca582
#
_entry.id   6ff07ee9ec30048762561e704ebca582
#
_cell.length_a   1.000
_cell.length_b   1.000
_cell.length_c   1.000
_cell.angle_alpha   90.00
_cell.angle_beta   90.00
_cell.angle_gamma   90.00
#
_symmetry.space_group_name_H-M   'P 1'
#
loop_
_entity.id
_entity.type
_entity.pdbx_description
1 polymer ?
#
loop_
_entity_poly.entity_id
_entity_poly.type
_entity_poly.pdbx_seq_one_letter_code
_entity_poly.pdbx_strand_id
1 'polypeptide(L)'
;PMGCAALPPLAEQRMRGLSALARTVLEPVELVLLLVGLGGGTGTGAAHEFARQARQSGAIVVAVAALPFDVQETRASIADEGLNRLEKNAHVTVRLSLERLARQARERGTAWQMGAEWVEDLIEGLVRTLMRMGLINLDLMDLRAIVEKEGEATLLVGIGKPDDPESILESAMMAPLAELDVGGAQGCLIQVEGGVGMTIGQLDEVANMFTEALDPNAQVILGA
;
A
#
# COMPACT_ATOMS: atom_id res chain seq x y z
N PRO A 1 -15.28 -23.54 3.83
CA PRO A 1 -14.90 -23.25 2.43
C PRO A 1 -13.51 -23.77 2.16
N MET A 2 -13.38 -24.62 1.13
CA MET A 2 -12.07 -25.13 0.71
C MET A 2 -11.38 -24.06 -0.11
N GLY A 3 -10.10 -23.78 0.21
CA GLY A 3 -9.25 -22.91 -0.61
C GLY A 3 -8.95 -23.51 -2.00
N CYS A 4 -8.14 -22.84 -2.79
CA CYS A 4 -7.80 -23.30 -4.15
C CYS A 4 -6.53 -24.16 -4.21
N ALA A 5 -6.15 -24.80 -3.11
CA ALA A 5 -5.11 -25.84 -3.01
C ALA A 5 -3.81 -25.51 -3.80
N ALA A 6 -3.27 -24.30 -3.63
CA ALA A 6 -2.09 -23.79 -4.35
C ALA A 6 -2.24 -23.79 -5.89
N LEU A 7 -3.46 -23.69 -6.42
CA LEU A 7 -3.76 -23.61 -7.85
C LEU A 7 -4.30 -22.21 -8.21
N PRO A 8 -3.46 -21.23 -8.53
CA PRO A 8 -3.88 -19.87 -8.90
C PRO A 8 -4.91 -19.82 -10.05
N PRO A 9 -4.77 -20.62 -11.14
CA PRO A 9 -5.76 -20.59 -12.22
C PRO A 9 -7.18 -20.96 -11.79
N LEU A 10 -7.31 -21.84 -10.81
CA LEU A 10 -8.61 -22.21 -10.26
C LEU A 10 -9.25 -21.05 -9.50
N ALA A 11 -8.46 -20.30 -8.73
CA ALA A 11 -8.94 -19.13 -8.01
C ALA A 11 -9.35 -18.00 -8.95
N GLU A 12 -8.57 -17.76 -9.99
CA GLU A 12 -8.86 -16.81 -11.04
C GLU A 12 -10.18 -17.13 -11.76
N GLN A 13 -10.34 -18.40 -12.18
CA GLN A 13 -11.57 -18.85 -12.82
C GLN A 13 -12.80 -18.67 -11.90
N ARG A 14 -12.68 -18.98 -10.62
CA ARG A 14 -13.75 -18.80 -9.64
C ARG A 14 -14.09 -17.32 -9.47
N MET A 15 -13.09 -16.45 -9.38
CA MET A 15 -13.31 -15.00 -9.26
C MET A 15 -14.00 -14.42 -10.51
N ARG A 16 -13.60 -14.85 -11.71
CA ARG A 16 -14.30 -14.51 -12.95
C ARG A 16 -15.76 -14.96 -12.93
N GLY A 17 -16.04 -16.14 -12.41
CA GLY A 17 -17.41 -16.65 -12.25
C GLY A 17 -18.28 -15.82 -11.29
N LEU A 18 -17.66 -15.02 -10.41
CA LEU A 18 -18.33 -14.12 -9.48
C LEU A 18 -18.45 -12.67 -10.00
N SER A 19 -18.07 -12.39 -11.25
CA SER A 19 -17.98 -11.03 -11.80
C SER A 19 -19.30 -10.23 -11.71
N ALA A 20 -20.45 -10.87 -11.87
CA ALA A 20 -21.76 -10.20 -11.72
C ALA A 20 -22.00 -9.74 -10.26
N LEU A 21 -21.72 -10.61 -9.31
CA LEU A 21 -21.83 -10.27 -7.88
C LEU A 21 -20.81 -9.19 -7.48
N ALA A 22 -19.55 -9.33 -7.91
CA ALA A 22 -18.50 -8.36 -7.65
C ALA A 22 -18.88 -6.98 -8.20
N ARG A 23 -19.43 -6.89 -9.40
CA ARG A 23 -19.90 -5.64 -9.99
C ARG A 23 -20.96 -4.97 -9.12
N THR A 24 -21.98 -5.70 -8.68
CA THR A 24 -23.02 -5.15 -7.81
C THR A 24 -22.48 -4.61 -6.49
N VAL A 25 -21.50 -5.30 -5.90
CA VAL A 25 -20.87 -4.87 -4.64
C VAL A 25 -19.95 -3.67 -4.86
N LEU A 26 -19.25 -3.62 -5.99
CA LEU A 26 -18.23 -2.60 -6.29
C LEU A 26 -18.83 -1.32 -6.91
N GLU A 27 -20.06 -1.36 -7.43
CA GLU A 27 -20.68 -0.19 -8.08
C GLU A 27 -20.71 1.09 -7.21
N PRO A 28 -21.02 1.02 -5.90
CA PRO A 28 -20.98 2.20 -5.03
C PRO A 28 -19.61 2.47 -4.40
N VAL A 29 -18.56 1.70 -4.74
CA VAL A 29 -17.28 1.74 -4.07
C VAL A 29 -16.28 2.62 -4.83
N GLU A 30 -15.74 3.63 -4.18
CA GLU A 30 -14.75 4.53 -4.76
C GLU A 30 -13.32 4.15 -4.41
N LEU A 31 -13.09 3.45 -3.29
CA LEU A 31 -11.79 2.97 -2.83
C LEU A 31 -11.86 1.51 -2.37
N VAL A 32 -10.92 0.70 -2.86
CA VAL A 32 -10.74 -0.69 -2.44
C VAL A 32 -9.36 -0.84 -1.81
N LEU A 33 -9.33 -1.27 -0.55
CA LEU A 33 -8.12 -1.69 0.14
C LEU A 33 -8.05 -3.23 0.10
N LEU A 34 -7.13 -3.76 -0.70
CA LEU A 34 -7.01 -5.20 -0.95
C LEU A 34 -5.83 -5.79 -0.20
N LEU A 35 -6.10 -6.50 0.90
CA LEU A 35 -5.07 -7.22 1.65
C LEU A 35 -4.96 -8.66 1.14
N VAL A 36 -3.78 -9.07 0.70
CA VAL A 36 -3.59 -10.38 0.10
C VAL A 36 -2.26 -11.01 0.43
N GLY A 37 -2.27 -12.32 0.76
CA GLY A 37 -1.06 -13.15 0.79
C GLY A 37 -0.84 -13.84 -0.55
N LEU A 38 0.33 -13.66 -1.13
CA LEU A 38 0.73 -14.30 -2.39
C LEU A 38 1.51 -15.60 -2.15
N GLY A 39 1.71 -16.39 -3.20
CA GLY A 39 2.39 -17.68 -3.15
C GLY A 39 1.48 -18.87 -2.83
N GLY A 40 0.18 -18.61 -2.62
CA GLY A 40 -0.85 -19.65 -2.53
C GLY A 40 -1.79 -19.64 -3.73
N GLY A 41 -2.78 -20.53 -3.75
CA GLY A 41 -3.74 -20.61 -4.86
C GLY A 41 -4.74 -19.44 -4.85
N THR A 42 -5.37 -19.19 -3.70
CA THR A 42 -6.50 -18.25 -3.62
C THR A 42 -6.06 -16.81 -3.80
N GLY A 43 -5.13 -16.33 -2.97
CA GLY A 43 -4.66 -14.94 -3.04
C GLY A 43 -4.03 -14.63 -4.40
N THR A 44 -3.08 -15.45 -4.83
CA THR A 44 -2.35 -15.25 -6.08
C THR A 44 -3.27 -15.24 -7.30
N GLY A 45 -4.27 -16.14 -7.34
CA GLY A 45 -5.16 -16.25 -8.51
C GLY A 45 -6.33 -15.27 -8.49
N ALA A 46 -6.92 -14.96 -7.32
CA ALA A 46 -8.12 -14.15 -7.25
C ALA A 46 -7.84 -12.64 -7.16
N ALA A 47 -6.72 -12.23 -6.53
CA ALA A 47 -6.48 -10.82 -6.20
C ALA A 47 -6.41 -9.93 -7.44
N HIS A 48 -5.62 -10.29 -8.45
CA HIS A 48 -5.48 -9.50 -9.66
C HIS A 48 -6.79 -9.39 -10.45
N GLU A 49 -7.57 -10.46 -10.47
CA GLU A 49 -8.87 -10.46 -11.15
C GLU A 49 -9.90 -9.60 -10.40
N PHE A 50 -9.89 -9.64 -9.06
CA PHE A 50 -10.72 -8.75 -8.24
C PHE A 50 -10.31 -7.28 -8.41
N ALA A 51 -9.01 -6.99 -8.36
CA ALA A 51 -8.47 -5.65 -8.59
C ALA A 51 -8.89 -5.11 -9.97
N ARG A 52 -8.80 -5.95 -11.02
CA ARG A 52 -9.25 -5.59 -12.36
C ARG A 52 -10.74 -5.23 -12.40
N GLN A 53 -11.60 -6.00 -11.74
CA GLN A 53 -13.03 -5.73 -11.67
C GLN A 53 -13.33 -4.45 -10.89
N ALA A 54 -12.63 -4.21 -9.79
CA ALA A 54 -12.76 -2.98 -9.00
C ALA A 54 -12.38 -1.74 -9.82
N ARG A 55 -11.24 -1.77 -10.53
CA ARG A 55 -10.85 -0.69 -11.44
C ARG A 55 -11.88 -0.45 -12.55
N GLN A 56 -12.42 -1.52 -13.12
CA GLN A 56 -13.46 -1.41 -14.15
C GLN A 56 -14.78 -0.80 -13.62
N SER A 57 -15.05 -0.92 -12.33
CA SER A 57 -16.17 -0.25 -11.66
C SER A 57 -15.87 1.21 -11.30
N GLY A 58 -14.66 1.70 -11.55
CA GLY A 58 -14.23 3.08 -11.28
C GLY A 58 -13.56 3.28 -9.92
N ALA A 59 -13.40 2.23 -9.12
CA ALA A 59 -12.74 2.33 -7.82
C ALA A 59 -11.23 2.52 -7.93
N ILE A 60 -10.64 3.31 -7.04
CA ILE A 60 -9.21 3.29 -6.78
C ILE A 60 -8.89 1.99 -6.05
N VAL A 61 -7.83 1.29 -6.48
CA VAL A 61 -7.41 0.02 -5.87
C VAL A 61 -6.02 0.17 -5.29
N VAL A 62 -5.94 0.04 -3.97
CA VAL A 62 -4.68 -0.02 -3.20
C VAL A 62 -4.54 -1.44 -2.65
N ALA A 63 -3.51 -2.14 -3.07
CA ALA A 63 -3.22 -3.50 -2.65
C ALA A 63 -2.03 -3.56 -1.71
N VAL A 64 -2.15 -4.32 -0.62
CA VAL A 64 -1.02 -4.73 0.23
C VAL A 64 -0.80 -6.22 0.02
N ALA A 65 0.30 -6.56 -0.62
CA ALA A 65 0.66 -7.92 -1.02
C ALA A 65 1.75 -8.48 -0.10
N ALA A 66 1.38 -9.41 0.78
CA ALA A 66 2.33 -10.13 1.62
C ALA A 66 3.04 -11.22 0.81
N LEU A 67 4.37 -11.11 0.71
CA LEU A 67 5.23 -12.04 -0.03
C LEU A 67 5.73 -13.15 0.90
N PRO A 68 5.83 -14.41 0.42
CA PRO A 68 6.32 -15.53 1.20
C PRO A 68 7.80 -15.36 1.57
N PHE A 69 8.29 -16.20 2.47
CA PHE A 69 9.71 -16.27 2.80
C PHE A 69 10.54 -16.78 1.61
N ASP A 70 11.76 -16.25 1.46
CA ASP A 70 12.67 -16.58 0.37
C ASP A 70 13.02 -18.08 0.33
N VAL A 71 13.11 -18.73 1.50
CA VAL A 71 13.34 -20.19 1.62
C VAL A 71 12.21 -21.05 1.03
N GLN A 72 11.06 -20.47 0.72
CA GLN A 72 9.91 -21.13 0.11
C GLN A 72 9.91 -20.92 -1.42
N GLU A 73 10.96 -21.33 -2.11
CA GLU A 73 11.23 -21.06 -3.53
C GLU A 73 9.99 -21.27 -4.44
N THR A 74 9.29 -22.38 -4.30
CA THR A 74 8.09 -22.65 -5.13
C THR A 74 6.99 -21.62 -4.86
N ARG A 75 6.80 -21.22 -3.61
CA ARG A 75 5.80 -20.21 -3.26
C ARG A 75 6.24 -18.81 -3.69
N ALA A 76 7.54 -18.51 -3.61
CA ALA A 76 8.10 -17.26 -4.08
C ALA A 76 7.88 -17.09 -5.58
N SER A 77 8.18 -18.11 -6.39
CA SER A 77 7.93 -18.08 -7.84
C SER A 77 6.44 -17.88 -8.19
N ILE A 78 5.54 -18.54 -7.46
CA ILE A 78 4.08 -18.35 -7.63
C ILE A 78 3.67 -16.94 -7.21
N ALA A 79 4.28 -16.42 -6.14
CA ALA A 79 4.00 -15.06 -5.65
C ALA A 79 4.42 -14.00 -6.65
N ASP A 80 5.61 -14.13 -7.25
CA ASP A 80 6.15 -13.20 -8.25
C ASP A 80 5.22 -13.10 -9.48
N GLU A 81 4.73 -14.25 -9.99
CA GLU A 81 3.76 -14.23 -11.08
C GLU A 81 2.46 -13.52 -10.68
N GLY A 82 1.96 -13.78 -9.47
CA GLY A 82 0.76 -13.13 -8.94
C GLY A 82 0.94 -11.64 -8.70
N LEU A 83 2.11 -11.25 -8.19
CA LEU A 83 2.49 -9.86 -7.95
C LEU A 83 2.51 -9.07 -9.26
N ASN A 84 3.22 -9.56 -10.27
CA ASN A 84 3.29 -8.95 -11.60
C ASN A 84 1.89 -8.74 -12.24
N ARG A 85 0.96 -9.66 -11.98
CA ARG A 85 -0.43 -9.52 -12.44
C ARG A 85 -1.22 -8.51 -11.61
N LEU A 86 -0.99 -8.49 -10.30
CA LEU A 86 -1.67 -7.58 -9.38
C LEU A 86 -1.28 -6.12 -9.66
N GLU A 87 0.01 -5.84 -9.86
CA GLU A 87 0.55 -4.53 -10.18
C GLU A 87 -0.04 -3.93 -11.45
N LYS A 88 -0.31 -4.75 -12.46
CA LYS A 88 -0.98 -4.32 -13.69
C LYS A 88 -2.46 -3.98 -13.49
N ASN A 89 -3.06 -4.42 -12.41
CA ASN A 89 -4.50 -4.32 -12.16
C ASN A 89 -4.87 -3.50 -10.91
N ALA A 90 -3.94 -3.23 -10.01
CA ALA A 90 -4.09 -2.26 -8.93
C ALA A 90 -3.55 -0.88 -9.35
N HIS A 91 -3.93 0.18 -8.66
CA HIS A 91 -3.32 1.51 -8.85
C HIS A 91 -2.04 1.64 -8.00
N VAL A 92 -2.09 1.09 -6.79
CA VAL A 92 -0.95 1.03 -5.87
C VAL A 92 -0.78 -0.40 -5.39
N THR A 93 0.45 -0.90 -5.38
CA THR A 93 0.76 -2.21 -4.80
C THR A 93 1.93 -2.07 -3.82
N VAL A 94 1.61 -2.21 -2.55
CA VAL A 94 2.58 -2.24 -1.45
C VAL A 94 3.10 -3.67 -1.30
N ARG A 95 4.38 -3.89 -1.51
CA ARG A 95 5.06 -5.19 -1.40
C ARG A 95 5.53 -5.41 0.03
N LEU A 96 4.79 -6.19 0.82
CA LEU A 96 5.13 -6.51 2.19
C LEU A 96 6.01 -7.77 2.25
N SER A 97 7.30 -7.61 2.57
CA SER A 97 8.23 -8.74 2.71
C SER A 97 8.12 -9.38 4.10
N LEU A 98 7.63 -10.61 4.16
CA LEU A 98 7.62 -11.38 5.41
C LEU A 98 9.03 -11.71 5.91
N GLU A 99 10.02 -11.85 5.01
CA GLU A 99 11.42 -12.05 5.38
C GLU A 99 11.99 -10.82 6.10
N ARG A 100 11.78 -9.63 5.51
CA ARG A 100 12.22 -8.35 6.12
C ARG A 100 11.53 -8.12 7.46
N LEU A 101 10.23 -8.39 7.53
CA LEU A 101 9.46 -8.30 8.76
C LEU A 101 10.01 -9.21 9.86
N ALA A 102 10.28 -10.49 9.54
CA ALA A 102 10.84 -11.45 10.49
C ALA A 102 12.25 -11.06 10.95
N ARG A 103 13.06 -10.50 10.06
CA ARG A 103 14.39 -9.99 10.39
C ARG A 103 14.30 -8.82 11.38
N GLN A 104 13.48 -7.82 11.08
CA GLN A 104 13.27 -6.67 11.97
C GLN A 104 12.72 -7.07 13.33
N ALA A 105 11.78 -8.00 13.38
CA ALA A 105 11.24 -8.52 14.63
C ALA A 105 12.31 -9.20 15.48
N ARG A 106 13.23 -9.98 14.87
CA ARG A 106 14.37 -10.59 15.56
C ARG A 106 15.37 -9.56 16.08
N GLU A 107 15.73 -8.58 15.28
CA GLU A 107 16.67 -7.51 15.65
C GLU A 107 16.17 -6.66 16.82
N ARG A 108 14.86 -6.44 16.88
CA ARG A 108 14.22 -5.69 17.97
C ARG A 108 13.80 -6.52 19.17
N GLY A 109 13.95 -7.84 19.12
CA GLY A 109 13.51 -8.76 20.17
C GLY A 109 11.99 -8.77 20.35
N THR A 110 11.23 -8.45 19.31
CA THR A 110 9.77 -8.35 19.31
C THR A 110 9.13 -9.49 18.54
N ALA A 111 7.83 -9.71 18.77
CA ALA A 111 7.09 -10.78 18.11
C ALA A 111 6.57 -10.34 16.72
N TRP A 112 6.02 -11.30 15.98
CA TRP A 112 5.39 -11.13 14.68
C TRP A 112 4.25 -10.10 14.61
N GLN A 113 3.68 -9.73 15.76
CA GLN A 113 2.62 -8.73 15.86
C GLN A 113 2.97 -7.38 15.24
N MET A 114 4.26 -7.01 15.20
CA MET A 114 4.71 -5.78 14.56
C MET A 114 4.28 -5.62 13.09
N GLY A 115 4.17 -6.71 12.36
CA GLY A 115 3.74 -6.65 10.96
C GLY A 115 2.26 -6.37 10.80
N ALA A 116 1.45 -6.92 11.71
CA ALA A 116 0.03 -6.62 11.75
C ALA A 116 -0.20 -5.16 12.16
N GLU A 117 0.50 -4.68 13.19
CA GLU A 117 0.47 -3.30 13.65
C GLU A 117 0.86 -2.33 12.53
N TRP A 118 1.94 -2.59 11.79
CA TRP A 118 2.34 -1.74 10.67
C TRP A 118 1.28 -1.69 9.56
N VAL A 119 0.66 -2.81 9.21
CA VAL A 119 -0.42 -2.84 8.21
C VAL A 119 -1.67 -2.13 8.73
N GLU A 120 -1.96 -2.25 10.02
CA GLU A 120 -3.07 -1.55 10.68
C GLU A 120 -2.84 -0.03 10.65
N ASP A 121 -1.66 0.44 11.03
CA ASP A 121 -1.27 1.85 10.99
C ASP A 121 -1.35 2.42 9.57
N LEU A 122 -0.88 1.66 8.56
CA LEU A 122 -0.94 2.04 7.16
C LEU A 122 -2.39 2.24 6.69
N ILE A 123 -3.26 1.27 6.99
CA ILE A 123 -4.67 1.31 6.58
C ILE A 123 -5.43 2.37 7.37
N GLU A 124 -5.22 2.43 8.67
CA GLU A 124 -5.86 3.44 9.51
C GLU A 124 -5.45 4.85 9.08
N GLY A 125 -4.16 5.07 8.83
CA GLY A 125 -3.63 6.33 8.30
C GLY A 125 -4.29 6.72 6.99
N LEU A 126 -4.35 5.81 6.02
CA LEU A 126 -4.98 6.09 4.73
C LEU A 126 -6.49 6.40 4.85
N VAL A 127 -7.22 5.60 5.63
CA VAL A 127 -8.65 5.83 5.87
C VAL A 127 -8.86 7.17 6.60
N ARG A 128 -8.04 7.45 7.59
CA ARG A 128 -8.12 8.69 8.36
C ARG A 128 -7.86 9.91 7.50
N THR A 129 -6.84 9.86 6.63
CA THR A 129 -6.53 10.89 5.64
C THR A 129 -7.73 11.25 4.76
N LEU A 130 -8.46 10.25 4.29
CA LEU A 130 -9.56 10.43 3.34
C LEU A 130 -10.91 10.73 4.01
N MET A 131 -11.07 10.44 5.31
CA MET A 131 -12.36 10.50 6.00
C MET A 131 -12.43 11.60 7.04
N ARG A 132 -11.31 12.18 7.48
CA ARG A 132 -11.28 13.25 8.48
C ARG A 132 -10.99 14.60 7.85
N MET A 133 -11.67 15.63 8.37
CA MET A 133 -11.34 17.01 8.05
C MET A 133 -10.15 17.45 8.89
N GLY A 134 -9.08 17.90 8.23
CA GLY A 134 -7.88 18.49 8.81
C GLY A 134 -7.77 19.99 8.50
N LEU A 135 -6.58 20.55 8.69
CA LEU A 135 -6.25 21.92 8.28
C LEU A 135 -6.19 22.04 6.74
N ILE A 136 -5.64 21.03 6.10
CA ILE A 136 -5.57 20.88 4.64
C ILE A 136 -6.15 19.51 4.34
N ASN A 137 -7.29 19.50 3.68
CA ASN A 137 -8.02 18.27 3.39
C ASN A 137 -7.51 17.62 2.11
N LEU A 138 -7.30 16.31 2.18
CA LEU A 138 -7.09 15.46 1.01
C LEU A 138 -8.38 14.69 0.73
N ASP A 139 -8.70 14.54 -0.54
CA ASP A 139 -9.85 13.77 -0.98
C ASP A 139 -9.47 12.63 -1.95
N LEU A 140 -10.44 11.86 -2.38
CA LEU A 140 -10.23 10.77 -3.34
C LEU A 140 -9.79 11.27 -4.72
N MET A 141 -10.08 12.51 -5.09
CA MET A 141 -9.63 13.09 -6.36
C MET A 141 -8.15 13.42 -6.31
N ASP A 142 -7.64 13.88 -5.16
CA ASP A 142 -6.21 14.09 -4.92
C ASP A 142 -5.44 12.76 -5.02
N LEU A 143 -5.95 11.73 -4.33
CA LEU A 143 -5.37 10.39 -4.43
C LEU A 143 -5.39 9.88 -5.88
N ARG A 144 -6.50 10.05 -6.60
CA ARG A 144 -6.63 9.65 -8.00
C ARG A 144 -5.62 10.35 -8.89
N ALA A 145 -5.43 11.65 -8.73
CA ALA A 145 -4.48 12.44 -9.51
C ALA A 145 -3.03 11.94 -9.39
N ILE A 146 -2.67 11.35 -8.25
CA ILE A 146 -1.35 10.77 -8.02
C ILE A 146 -1.27 9.34 -8.57
N VAL A 147 -2.25 8.47 -8.26
CA VAL A 147 -2.17 7.04 -8.59
C VAL A 147 -2.46 6.72 -10.05
N GLU A 148 -3.02 7.65 -10.82
CA GLU A 148 -3.22 7.50 -12.27
C GLU A 148 -1.97 7.86 -13.09
N LYS A 149 -0.90 8.35 -12.46
CA LYS A 149 0.40 8.54 -13.13
C LYS A 149 0.99 7.19 -13.54
N GLU A 150 1.74 7.19 -14.64
CA GLU A 150 2.45 5.99 -15.09
C GLU A 150 3.58 5.65 -14.10
N GLY A 151 3.74 4.36 -13.83
CA GLY A 151 4.81 3.84 -12.98
C GLY A 151 4.31 3.02 -11.80
N GLU A 152 5.25 2.57 -10.99
CA GLU A 152 4.96 1.87 -9.73
C GLU A 152 4.61 2.88 -8.64
N ALA A 153 3.70 2.53 -7.77
CA ALA A 153 3.32 3.34 -6.63
C ALA A 153 3.42 2.53 -5.33
N THR A 154 3.82 3.19 -4.27
CA THR A 154 3.90 2.59 -2.93
C THR A 154 3.32 3.52 -1.87
N LEU A 155 3.15 3.00 -0.67
CA LEU A 155 2.72 3.74 0.52
C LEU A 155 3.76 3.59 1.62
N LEU A 156 4.01 4.68 2.32
CA LEU A 156 4.89 4.75 3.47
C LEU A 156 4.13 5.25 4.69
N VAL A 157 4.51 4.77 5.85
CA VAL A 157 4.07 5.30 7.14
C VAL A 157 5.30 5.62 7.97
N GLY A 158 5.45 6.88 8.37
CA GLY A 158 6.50 7.33 9.29
C GLY A 158 5.88 7.85 10.58
N ILE A 159 6.45 7.46 11.70
CA ILE A 159 6.04 7.90 13.03
C ILE A 159 7.28 8.44 13.76
N GLY A 160 7.16 9.65 14.31
CA GLY A 160 8.26 10.27 15.03
C GLY A 160 7.81 11.52 15.80
N LYS A 161 8.77 12.32 16.24
CA LYS A 161 8.51 13.55 16.95
C LYS A 161 8.48 14.74 15.99
N PRO A 162 7.61 15.72 16.20
CA PRO A 162 7.50 16.87 15.29
C PRO A 162 8.73 17.79 15.27
N ASP A 163 9.58 17.72 16.27
CA ASP A 163 10.88 18.44 16.38
C ASP A 163 12.08 17.60 15.91
N ASP A 164 11.83 16.41 15.38
CA ASP A 164 12.83 15.48 14.83
C ASP A 164 12.29 14.82 13.56
N PRO A 165 12.18 15.56 12.44
CA PRO A 165 11.63 15.04 11.20
C PRO A 165 12.49 13.93 10.58
N GLU A 166 13.80 13.88 10.86
CA GLU A 166 14.68 12.79 10.42
C GLU A 166 14.20 11.44 10.99
N SER A 167 13.76 11.41 12.26
CA SER A 167 13.22 10.18 12.87
C SER A 167 11.95 9.70 12.19
N ILE A 168 11.13 10.61 11.65
CA ILE A 168 9.91 10.27 10.89
C ILE A 168 10.30 9.62 9.56
N LEU A 169 11.25 10.21 8.83
CA LEU A 169 11.75 9.64 7.58
C LEU A 169 12.39 8.27 7.78
N GLU A 170 13.28 8.14 8.78
CA GLU A 170 13.89 6.84 9.13
C GLU A 170 12.83 5.79 9.46
N SER A 171 11.81 6.15 10.25
CA SER A 171 10.71 5.26 10.59
C SER A 171 9.96 4.80 9.33
N ALA A 172 9.67 5.69 8.39
CA ALA A 172 9.02 5.36 7.13
C ALA A 172 9.88 4.43 6.26
N MET A 173 11.17 4.69 6.15
CA MET A 173 12.11 3.87 5.36
C MET A 173 12.39 2.51 6.00
N MET A 174 12.14 2.35 7.29
CA MET A 174 12.21 1.06 7.99
C MET A 174 10.97 0.18 7.79
N ALA A 175 10.01 0.60 6.98
CA ALA A 175 8.83 -0.21 6.67
C ALA A 175 9.22 -1.61 6.14
N PRO A 176 8.45 -2.67 6.44
CA PRO A 176 8.75 -4.04 6.02
C PRO A 176 8.41 -4.28 4.54
N LEU A 177 8.79 -3.35 3.67
CA LEU A 177 8.58 -3.42 2.23
C LEU A 177 9.69 -4.26 1.57
N ALA A 178 9.36 -4.96 0.47
CA ALA A 178 10.31 -5.80 -0.24
C ALA A 178 11.41 -4.97 -0.90
N GLU A 179 11.01 -3.97 -1.65
CA GLU A 179 11.91 -3.01 -2.31
C GLU A 179 11.25 -1.64 -2.24
N LEU A 180 12.06 -0.63 -2.01
CA LEU A 180 11.60 0.75 -1.98
C LEU A 180 12.67 1.65 -2.57
N ASP A 181 12.38 2.18 -3.73
CA ASP A 181 13.12 3.30 -4.33
C ASP A 181 12.10 4.40 -4.65
N VAL A 182 12.22 5.52 -3.96
CA VAL A 182 11.37 6.71 -4.18
C VAL A 182 12.07 7.75 -5.06
N GLY A 183 13.32 7.47 -5.45
CA GLY A 183 14.12 8.37 -6.28
C GLY A 183 13.47 8.63 -7.63
N GLY A 184 13.32 9.91 -7.98
CA GLY A 184 12.74 10.34 -9.25
C GLY A 184 11.22 10.10 -9.38
N ALA A 185 10.50 9.83 -8.30
CA ALA A 185 9.04 9.69 -8.34
C ALA A 185 8.37 10.98 -8.86
N GLN A 186 7.39 10.84 -9.74
CA GLN A 186 6.71 11.93 -10.44
C GLN A 186 5.48 12.47 -9.70
N GLY A 187 5.06 11.81 -8.64
CA GLY A 187 3.94 12.23 -7.80
C GLY A 187 4.09 11.75 -6.38
N CYS A 188 3.69 12.59 -5.44
CA CYS A 188 3.68 12.28 -4.03
C CYS A 188 2.45 12.90 -3.38
N LEU A 189 1.76 12.11 -2.56
CA LEU A 189 0.71 12.59 -1.69
C LEU A 189 1.19 12.36 -0.26
N ILE A 190 1.28 13.43 0.52
CA ILE A 190 1.78 13.41 1.89
C ILE A 190 0.63 13.85 2.80
N GLN A 191 0.30 13.02 3.78
CA GLN A 191 -0.58 13.41 4.88
C GLN A 191 0.24 13.41 6.16
N VAL A 192 0.24 14.53 6.86
CA VAL A 192 0.87 14.66 8.17
C VAL A 192 -0.21 14.79 9.24
N GLU A 193 -0.19 13.90 10.21
CA GLU A 193 -1.04 14.00 11.39
C GLU A 193 -0.18 14.40 12.60
N GLY A 194 -0.52 15.50 13.24
CA GLY A 194 0.17 15.99 14.44
C GLY A 194 -0.78 16.29 15.59
N GLY A 195 -0.19 16.42 16.78
CA GLY A 195 -0.92 16.83 17.99
C GLY A 195 -1.24 18.33 17.99
N VAL A 196 -2.04 18.73 18.98
CA VAL A 196 -2.36 20.14 19.26
C VAL A 196 -1.05 20.89 19.55
N GLY A 197 -0.61 21.72 18.65
CA GLY A 197 0.64 22.49 18.77
C GLY A 197 1.63 22.26 17.65
N MET A 198 1.35 21.34 16.73
CA MET A 198 2.11 21.22 15.48
C MET A 198 1.98 22.51 14.66
N THR A 199 3.11 23.04 14.24
CA THR A 199 3.17 24.27 13.45
C THR A 199 3.23 23.98 11.95
N ILE A 200 2.83 24.96 11.12
CA ILE A 200 2.98 24.86 9.66
C ILE A 200 4.45 24.70 9.26
N GLY A 201 5.39 25.31 10.01
CA GLY A 201 6.82 25.14 9.75
C GLY A 201 7.29 23.70 9.94
N GLN A 202 6.85 23.02 11.00
CA GLN A 202 7.16 21.59 11.21
C GLN A 202 6.53 20.69 10.14
N LEU A 203 5.32 21.03 9.69
CA LEU A 203 4.68 20.34 8.57
C LEU A 203 5.51 20.46 7.28
N ASP A 204 5.98 21.65 6.98
CA ASP A 204 6.80 21.96 5.81
C ASP A 204 8.15 21.23 5.86
N GLU A 205 8.81 21.23 7.02
CA GLU A 205 10.07 20.51 7.24
C GLU A 205 9.91 19.00 6.96
N VAL A 206 8.87 18.36 7.51
CA VAL A 206 8.57 16.94 7.27
C VAL A 206 8.29 16.69 5.79
N ALA A 207 7.44 17.51 5.16
CA ALA A 207 7.11 17.37 3.75
C ALA A 207 8.35 17.49 2.85
N ASN A 208 9.21 18.48 3.10
CA ASN A 208 10.42 18.70 2.33
C ASN A 208 11.37 17.50 2.38
N MET A 209 11.55 16.86 3.51
CA MET A 209 12.39 15.67 3.63
C MET A 209 11.96 14.52 2.74
N PHE A 210 10.64 14.30 2.61
CA PHE A 210 10.11 13.26 1.71
C PHE A 210 10.19 13.65 0.23
N THR A 211 10.22 14.95 -0.07
CA THR A 211 10.20 15.45 -1.47
C THR A 211 11.58 15.69 -2.08
N GLU A 212 12.63 15.76 -1.27
CA GLU A 212 14.01 16.00 -1.76
C GLU A 212 14.51 14.98 -2.78
N ALA A 213 14.07 13.72 -2.69
CA ALA A 213 14.47 12.64 -3.59
C ALA A 213 13.57 12.51 -4.85
N LEU A 214 12.49 13.29 -4.95
CA LEU A 214 11.54 13.20 -6.04
C LEU A 214 12.08 13.87 -7.33
N ASP A 215 11.41 13.63 -8.46
CA ASP A 215 11.65 14.39 -9.67
C ASP A 215 11.39 15.90 -9.43
N PRO A 216 12.23 16.82 -9.95
CA PRO A 216 12.03 18.25 -9.77
C PRO A 216 10.67 18.79 -10.25
N ASN A 217 10.00 18.08 -11.14
CA ASN A 217 8.66 18.42 -11.63
C ASN A 217 7.57 17.54 -11.02
N ALA A 218 7.88 16.82 -9.92
CA ALA A 218 6.92 15.97 -9.26
C ALA A 218 5.70 16.77 -8.79
N GLN A 219 4.52 16.19 -8.97
CA GLN A 219 3.31 16.74 -8.37
C GLN A 219 3.27 16.31 -6.90
N VAL A 220 3.31 17.28 -6.00
CA VAL A 220 3.20 17.05 -4.56
C VAL A 220 1.87 17.61 -4.06
N ILE A 221 1.11 16.77 -3.37
CA ILE A 221 -0.14 17.12 -2.71
C ILE A 221 0.05 16.90 -1.21
N LEU A 222 -0.18 17.93 -0.42
CA LEU A 222 0.04 17.94 1.01
C LEU A 222 -1.27 18.11 1.76
N GLY A 223 -1.51 17.25 2.75
CA GLY A 223 -2.61 17.34 3.71
C GLY A 223 -2.12 17.41 5.16
N ALA A 224 -2.91 18.02 6.05
CA ALA A 224 -2.60 18.14 7.47
C ALA A 224 -3.88 18.18 8.34
#